data_94a8a766ac07e00f25395b838c64a475
#
_entry.id   94a8a766ac07e00f25395b838c64a475
#
_cell.length_a   1.000
_cell.length_b   1.000
_cell.length_c   1.000
_cell.angle_alpha   90.00
_cell.angle_beta   90.00
_cell.angle_gamma   90.00
#
_symmetry.space_group_name_H-M   'P 1'
#
loop_
_entity.id
_entity.type
_entity.pdbx_description
1 polymer ?
#
loop_
_entity_poly.entity_id
_entity_poly.type
_entity_poly.pdbx_seq_one_letter_code
_entity_poly.pdbx_strand_id
1 'polypeptide(L)'
;HEVEYYAGLGIALSAVSAAFLSPVWGSLADRYGRKPMMIRAATAMVFTMGGIAFVPNIFWLLVLRFLNGVFAGYVPNSTALIASQVPKEKTGYALGTLATGVVAGNLMGPLIGGVIAEVFGIRNVFLLIGFFFLIATLMTAAFIREDFRPITKEEEIGFGELIRQIRYPRLLSTLFLTSFVIQFAAQSIGPILSLYIRELGQTENLIFVSGLIVSSMGLS
;
A
#
# COMPACT_ATOMS: atom_id res chain seq x y z
N HIS A 1 -2.20 -6.82 25.82
CA HIS A 1 -3.01 -5.63 25.50
C HIS A 1 -2.16 -4.47 24.94
N GLU A 2 -0.97 -4.15 25.49
CA GLU A 2 -0.15 -3.02 24.99
C GLU A 2 0.41 -3.27 23.59
N VAL A 3 0.93 -4.45 23.32
CA VAL A 3 1.52 -4.80 22.03
C VAL A 3 0.48 -4.73 20.90
N GLU A 4 -0.71 -5.18 21.16
CA GLU A 4 -1.85 -5.18 20.24
C GLU A 4 -2.32 -3.76 19.93
N TYR A 5 -2.40 -2.92 20.96
CA TYR A 5 -2.71 -1.51 20.82
C TYR A 5 -1.70 -0.78 19.91
N TYR A 6 -0.40 -0.98 20.14
CA TYR A 6 0.63 -0.36 19.31
C TYR A 6 0.70 -0.91 17.90
N ALA A 7 0.38 -2.19 17.69
CA ALA A 7 0.27 -2.77 16.35
C ALA A 7 -0.87 -2.10 15.56
N GLY A 8 -2.05 -1.99 16.15
CA GLY A 8 -3.18 -1.29 15.55
C GLY A 8 -2.90 0.20 15.31
N LEU A 9 -2.25 0.87 16.27
CA LEU A 9 -1.85 2.28 16.14
C LEU A 9 -0.87 2.49 14.97
N GLY A 10 0.08 1.59 14.78
CA GLY A 10 1.03 1.65 13.67
C GLY A 10 0.35 1.53 12.30
N ILE A 11 -0.66 0.66 12.17
CA ILE A 11 -1.46 0.53 10.94
C ILE A 11 -2.28 1.81 10.72
N ALA A 12 -2.97 2.29 11.77
CA ALA A 12 -3.78 3.49 11.70
C ALA A 12 -2.96 4.73 11.31
N LEU A 13 -1.77 4.93 11.91
CA LEU A 13 -0.87 6.03 11.58
C LEU A 13 -0.46 6.02 10.10
N SER A 14 -0.13 4.84 9.56
CA SER A 14 0.22 4.72 8.14
C SER A 14 -0.98 5.05 7.24
N ALA A 15 -2.18 4.55 7.56
CA ALA A 15 -3.38 4.80 6.77
C ALA A 15 -3.81 6.29 6.81
N VAL A 16 -3.79 6.89 7.99
CA VAL A 16 -4.17 8.30 8.20
C VAL A 16 -3.19 9.22 7.47
N SER A 17 -1.88 9.03 7.63
CA SER A 17 -0.88 9.85 6.95
C SER A 17 -0.97 9.72 5.42
N ALA A 18 -1.21 8.50 4.91
CA ALA A 18 -1.42 8.27 3.48
C ALA A 18 -2.67 8.99 2.97
N ALA A 19 -3.79 8.94 3.71
CA ALA A 19 -5.04 9.58 3.32
C ALA A 19 -4.89 11.11 3.20
N PHE A 20 -4.24 11.75 4.19
CA PHE A 20 -4.02 13.20 4.16
C PHE A 20 -3.04 13.66 3.07
N LEU A 21 -2.02 12.87 2.77
CA LEU A 21 -0.98 13.26 1.82
C LEU A 21 -1.23 12.76 0.38
N SER A 22 -2.16 11.84 0.19
CA SER A 22 -2.52 11.32 -1.14
C SER A 22 -2.89 12.42 -2.14
N PRO A 23 -3.71 13.44 -1.80
CA PRO A 23 -4.03 14.53 -2.74
C PRO A 23 -2.80 15.36 -3.13
N VAL A 24 -1.89 15.61 -2.18
CA VAL A 24 -0.64 16.34 -2.43
C VAL A 24 0.23 15.58 -3.42
N TRP A 25 0.43 14.28 -3.19
CA TRP A 25 1.22 13.46 -4.08
C TRP A 25 0.56 13.22 -5.43
N GLY A 26 -0.78 13.20 -5.48
CA GLY A 26 -1.55 13.18 -6.73
C GLY A 26 -1.26 14.41 -7.58
N SER A 27 -1.36 15.62 -7.01
CA SER A 27 -1.08 16.86 -7.73
C SER A 27 0.38 16.98 -8.17
N LEU A 28 1.33 16.50 -7.34
CA LEU A 28 2.73 16.43 -7.75
C LEU A 28 2.96 15.43 -8.90
N ALA A 29 2.24 14.31 -8.89
CA ALA A 29 2.32 13.33 -9.98
C ALA A 29 1.79 13.88 -11.31
N ASP A 30 0.76 14.72 -11.28
CA ASP A 30 0.23 15.40 -12.45
C ASP A 30 1.21 16.48 -12.99
N ARG A 31 2.04 17.05 -12.10
CA ARG A 31 2.99 18.10 -12.42
C ARG A 31 4.38 17.60 -12.84
N TYR A 32 4.86 16.54 -12.21
CA TYR A 32 6.23 16.03 -12.40
C TYR A 32 6.29 14.66 -13.09
N GLY A 33 5.15 14.01 -13.30
CA GLY A 33 5.04 12.68 -13.87
C GLY A 33 4.80 11.59 -12.83
N ARG A 34 4.24 10.49 -13.30
CA ARG A 34 3.90 9.32 -12.48
C ARG A 34 5.13 8.47 -12.13
N LYS A 35 6.04 8.28 -13.09
CA LYS A 35 7.28 7.49 -12.88
C LYS A 35 8.14 8.04 -11.75
N PRO A 36 8.48 9.35 -11.67
CA PRO A 36 9.23 9.90 -10.54
C PRO A 36 8.52 9.68 -9.19
N MET A 37 7.19 9.78 -9.15
CA MET A 37 6.41 9.54 -7.94
C MET A 37 6.43 8.07 -7.52
N MET A 38 6.43 7.13 -8.46
CA MET A 38 6.61 5.70 -8.17
C MET A 38 8.00 5.41 -7.61
N ILE A 39 9.05 5.94 -8.23
CA ILE A 39 10.44 5.79 -7.76
C ILE A 39 10.58 6.35 -6.35
N ARG A 40 10.07 7.55 -6.10
CA ARG A 40 10.05 8.17 -4.77
C ARG A 40 9.36 7.27 -3.73
N ALA A 41 8.14 6.78 -4.04
CA ALA A 41 7.40 5.94 -3.12
C ALA A 41 8.13 4.63 -2.82
N ALA A 42 8.63 3.93 -3.84
CA ALA A 42 9.37 2.69 -3.68
C ALA A 42 10.68 2.90 -2.91
N THR A 43 11.45 3.96 -3.22
CA THR A 43 12.68 4.30 -2.50
C THR A 43 12.41 4.61 -1.03
N ALA A 44 11.38 5.39 -0.73
CA ALA A 44 11.00 5.66 0.65
C ALA A 44 10.63 4.37 1.42
N MET A 45 9.97 3.42 0.74
CA MET A 45 9.64 2.12 1.34
C MET A 45 10.87 1.24 1.59
N VAL A 46 11.95 1.36 0.79
CA VAL A 46 13.24 0.71 1.11
C VAL A 46 13.72 1.14 2.49
N PHE A 47 13.74 2.45 2.75
CA PHE A 47 14.23 2.99 4.01
C PHE A 47 13.27 2.78 5.17
N THR A 48 11.98 2.97 4.97
CA THR A 48 10.98 2.84 6.05
C THR A 48 10.79 1.40 6.45
N MET A 49 10.61 0.47 5.50
CA MET A 49 10.43 -0.94 5.80
C MET A 49 11.74 -1.62 6.21
N GLY A 50 12.83 -1.39 5.48
CA GLY A 50 14.15 -1.89 5.86
C GLY A 50 14.62 -1.33 7.20
N GLY A 51 14.31 -0.07 7.50
CA GLY A 51 14.63 0.59 8.77
C GLY A 51 13.94 -0.03 9.98
N ILE A 52 12.74 -0.60 9.81
CA ILE A 52 12.02 -1.29 10.91
C ILE A 52 12.85 -2.44 11.50
N ALA A 53 13.70 -3.10 10.71
CA ALA A 53 14.57 -4.15 11.19
C ALA A 53 15.55 -3.70 12.28
N PHE A 54 15.90 -2.41 12.32
CA PHE A 54 16.90 -1.83 13.20
C PHE A 54 16.31 -0.99 14.34
N VAL A 55 14.98 -0.90 14.45
CA VAL A 55 14.36 -0.07 15.50
C VAL A 55 14.65 -0.60 16.90
N PRO A 56 15.09 0.27 17.84
CA PRO A 56 15.37 -0.13 19.20
C PRO A 56 14.12 -0.18 20.10
N ASN A 57 13.08 0.57 19.74
CA ASN A 57 11.87 0.71 20.56
C ASN A 57 10.62 1.02 19.71
N ILE A 58 9.47 0.97 20.37
CA ILE A 58 8.16 1.16 19.75
C ILE A 58 7.97 2.56 19.15
N PHE A 59 8.58 3.58 19.74
CA PHE A 59 8.47 4.96 19.24
C PHE A 59 9.03 5.08 17.81
N TRP A 60 10.23 4.56 17.55
CA TRP A 60 10.83 4.58 16.23
C TRP A 60 10.06 3.72 15.21
N LEU A 61 9.46 2.62 15.67
CA LEU A 61 8.57 1.82 14.84
C LEU A 61 7.36 2.65 14.39
N LEU A 62 6.71 3.38 15.29
CA LEU A 62 5.57 4.23 14.96
C LEU A 62 5.97 5.40 14.04
N VAL A 63 7.15 5.99 14.23
CA VAL A 63 7.69 7.02 13.33
C VAL A 63 7.89 6.46 11.92
N LEU A 64 8.51 5.28 11.77
CA LEU A 64 8.70 4.66 10.45
C LEU A 64 7.37 4.26 9.81
N ARG A 65 6.40 3.81 10.59
CA ARG A 65 5.04 3.53 10.11
C ARG A 65 4.34 4.78 9.62
N PHE A 66 4.45 5.87 10.34
CA PHE A 66 3.93 7.18 9.91
C PHE A 66 4.59 7.62 8.60
N LEU A 67 5.92 7.58 8.51
CA LEU A 67 6.67 7.93 7.30
C LEU A 67 6.32 7.02 6.12
N ASN A 68 6.08 5.73 6.37
CA ASN A 68 5.62 4.81 5.33
C ASN A 68 4.31 5.27 4.70
N GLY A 69 3.34 5.72 5.49
CA GLY A 69 2.10 6.32 5.00
C GLY A 69 2.33 7.64 4.27
N VAL A 70 3.19 8.53 4.81
CA VAL A 70 3.55 9.81 4.18
C VAL A 70 4.04 9.60 2.75
N PHE A 71 4.88 8.61 2.52
CA PHE A 71 5.48 8.36 1.22
C PHE A 71 4.76 7.29 0.39
N ALA A 72 3.62 6.78 0.82
CA ALA A 72 2.82 5.83 0.07
C ALA A 72 2.39 6.36 -1.32
N GLY A 73 1.93 5.46 -2.21
CA GLY A 73 1.36 5.87 -3.48
C GLY A 73 1.93 5.16 -4.72
N TYR A 74 2.70 4.08 -4.57
CA TYR A 74 3.23 3.33 -5.72
C TYR A 74 2.11 2.76 -6.59
N VAL A 75 1.17 2.00 -6.01
CA VAL A 75 0.08 1.34 -6.74
C VAL A 75 -0.88 2.36 -7.41
N PRO A 76 -1.36 3.41 -6.75
CA PRO A 76 -2.18 4.43 -7.41
C PRO A 76 -1.48 5.11 -8.58
N ASN A 77 -0.19 5.41 -8.47
CA ASN A 77 0.56 6.00 -9.57
C ASN A 77 0.77 5.03 -10.73
N SER A 78 1.03 3.74 -10.46
CA SER A 78 1.13 2.74 -11.52
C SER A 78 -0.20 2.53 -12.26
N THR A 79 -1.31 2.51 -11.54
CA THR A 79 -2.66 2.44 -12.10
C THR A 79 -2.94 3.64 -13.02
N ALA A 80 -2.63 4.85 -12.54
CA ALA A 80 -2.82 6.08 -13.29
C ALA A 80 -1.89 6.16 -14.52
N LEU A 81 -0.65 5.67 -14.40
CA LEU A 81 0.29 5.61 -15.52
C LEU A 81 -0.23 4.70 -16.63
N ILE A 82 -0.70 3.49 -16.28
CA ILE A 82 -1.31 2.56 -17.24
C ILE A 82 -2.54 3.19 -17.90
N ALA A 83 -3.42 3.80 -17.13
CA ALA A 83 -4.63 4.43 -17.64
C ALA A 83 -4.35 5.58 -18.61
N SER A 84 -3.23 6.30 -18.43
CA SER A 84 -2.86 7.44 -19.29
C SER A 84 -2.08 7.06 -20.55
N GLN A 85 -1.33 5.95 -20.53
CA GLN A 85 -0.41 5.61 -21.61
C GLN A 85 -0.83 4.41 -22.46
N VAL A 86 -1.71 3.55 -21.93
CA VAL A 86 -2.20 2.38 -22.67
C VAL A 86 -3.42 2.76 -23.50
N PRO A 87 -3.51 2.34 -24.78
CA PRO A 87 -4.70 2.55 -25.62
C PRO A 87 -5.97 2.05 -24.92
N LYS A 88 -7.08 2.79 -25.09
CA LYS A 88 -8.36 2.54 -24.39
C LYS A 88 -8.84 1.09 -24.52
N GLU A 89 -8.63 0.48 -25.70
CA GLU A 89 -9.03 -0.90 -26.00
C GLU A 89 -8.26 -1.94 -25.17
N LYS A 90 -7.05 -1.60 -24.70
CA LYS A 90 -6.16 -2.50 -23.93
C LYS A 90 -6.04 -2.11 -22.45
N THR A 91 -6.58 -0.97 -22.05
CA THR A 91 -6.46 -0.45 -20.68
C THR A 91 -7.03 -1.44 -19.67
N GLY A 92 -8.19 -2.05 -19.95
CA GLY A 92 -8.80 -3.04 -19.06
C GLY A 92 -7.90 -4.27 -18.84
N TYR A 93 -7.29 -4.79 -19.90
CA TYR A 93 -6.36 -5.90 -19.80
C TYR A 93 -5.10 -5.55 -18.98
N ALA A 94 -4.51 -4.39 -19.25
CA ALA A 94 -3.32 -3.92 -18.54
C ALA A 94 -3.58 -3.69 -17.05
N LEU A 95 -4.71 -3.07 -16.69
CA LEU A 95 -5.12 -2.88 -15.30
C LEU A 95 -5.45 -4.21 -14.62
N GLY A 96 -6.09 -5.14 -15.33
CA GLY A 96 -6.33 -6.50 -14.84
C GLY A 96 -5.03 -7.24 -14.52
N THR A 97 -4.02 -7.13 -15.39
CA THR A 97 -2.70 -7.71 -15.16
C THR A 97 -2.03 -7.10 -13.93
N LEU A 98 -2.10 -5.78 -13.76
CA LEU A 98 -1.59 -5.12 -12.55
C LEU A 98 -2.32 -5.62 -11.30
N ALA A 99 -3.64 -5.71 -11.34
CA ALA A 99 -4.46 -6.21 -10.24
C ALA A 99 -4.09 -7.65 -9.86
N THR A 100 -3.84 -8.52 -10.86
CA THR A 100 -3.38 -9.90 -10.63
C THR A 100 -2.07 -9.93 -9.84
N GLY A 101 -1.12 -9.04 -10.18
CA GLY A 101 0.13 -8.90 -9.42
C GLY A 101 -0.09 -8.48 -7.97
N VAL A 102 -1.02 -7.55 -7.73
CA VAL A 102 -1.39 -7.11 -6.37
C VAL A 102 -2.02 -8.24 -5.59
N VAL A 103 -2.95 -8.98 -6.19
CA VAL A 103 -3.60 -10.14 -5.55
C VAL A 103 -2.59 -11.24 -5.24
N ALA A 104 -1.72 -11.58 -6.20
CA ALA A 104 -0.66 -12.56 -5.98
C ALA A 104 0.27 -12.16 -4.83
N GLY A 105 0.65 -10.88 -4.75
CA GLY A 105 1.44 -10.34 -3.64
C GLY A 105 0.74 -10.45 -2.28
N ASN A 106 -0.55 -10.14 -2.23
CA ASN A 106 -1.36 -10.26 -1.02
C ASN A 106 -1.53 -11.72 -0.56
N LEU A 107 -1.57 -12.68 -1.49
CA LEU A 107 -1.67 -14.10 -1.18
C LEU A 107 -0.32 -14.68 -0.73
N MET A 108 0.73 -14.42 -1.49
CA MET A 108 2.05 -15.01 -1.25
C MET A 108 2.82 -14.31 -0.13
N GLY A 109 2.59 -13.00 0.06
CA GLY A 109 3.29 -12.18 1.05
C GLY A 109 3.24 -12.75 2.47
N PRO A 110 2.05 -12.99 3.03
CA PRO A 110 1.91 -13.55 4.38
C PRO A 110 2.51 -14.96 4.51
N LEU A 111 2.39 -15.80 3.48
CA LEU A 111 2.96 -17.14 3.48
C LEU A 111 4.49 -17.11 3.53
N ILE A 112 5.10 -16.39 2.59
CA ILE A 112 6.56 -16.27 2.50
C ILE A 112 7.10 -15.53 3.72
N GLY A 113 6.43 -14.45 4.13
CA GLY A 113 6.79 -13.67 5.31
C GLY A 113 6.70 -14.50 6.60
N GLY A 114 5.67 -15.33 6.73
CA GLY A 114 5.50 -16.25 7.87
C GLY A 114 6.63 -17.27 7.98
N VAL A 115 6.97 -17.97 6.89
CA VAL A 115 8.08 -18.93 6.85
C VAL A 115 9.41 -18.26 7.20
N ILE A 116 9.69 -17.10 6.62
CA ILE A 116 10.94 -16.38 6.87
C ILE A 116 11.00 -15.86 8.30
N ALA A 117 9.88 -15.39 8.85
CA ALA A 117 9.82 -14.94 10.24
C ALA A 117 10.13 -16.07 11.23
N GLU A 118 9.67 -17.27 10.94
CA GLU A 118 9.88 -18.44 11.77
C GLU A 118 11.33 -18.94 11.72
N VAL A 119 11.93 -19.01 10.54
CA VAL A 119 13.28 -19.55 10.34
C VAL A 119 14.36 -18.53 10.68
N PHE A 120 14.19 -17.30 10.23
CA PHE A 120 15.21 -16.25 10.30
C PHE A 120 14.88 -15.11 11.28
N GLY A 121 13.69 -15.12 11.85
CA GLY A 121 13.21 -14.08 12.75
C GLY A 121 12.56 -12.89 12.03
N ILE A 122 11.66 -12.22 12.74
CA ILE A 122 10.80 -11.16 12.18
C ILE A 122 11.57 -9.94 11.63
N ARG A 123 12.75 -9.62 12.20
CA ARG A 123 13.58 -8.51 11.72
C ARG A 123 14.07 -8.73 10.29
N ASN A 124 14.43 -9.97 9.95
CA ASN A 124 14.91 -10.33 8.62
C ASN A 124 13.79 -10.28 7.56
N VAL A 125 12.52 -10.44 7.96
CA VAL A 125 11.37 -10.21 7.06
C VAL A 125 11.35 -8.76 6.60
N PHE A 126 11.56 -7.79 7.50
CA PHE A 126 11.57 -6.38 7.12
C PHE A 126 12.76 -6.01 6.23
N LEU A 127 13.93 -6.62 6.42
CA LEU A 127 15.07 -6.46 5.52
C LEU A 127 14.76 -7.00 4.13
N LEU A 128 14.13 -8.16 4.05
CA LEU A 128 13.72 -8.76 2.78
C LEU A 128 12.69 -7.89 2.06
N ILE A 129 11.72 -7.34 2.79
CA ILE A 129 10.73 -6.40 2.23
C ILE A 129 11.45 -5.15 1.68
N GLY A 130 12.39 -4.58 2.43
CA GLY A 130 13.23 -3.46 1.96
C GLY A 130 14.00 -3.81 0.69
N PHE A 131 14.56 -5.02 0.62
CA PHE A 131 15.27 -5.51 -0.57
C PHE A 131 14.34 -5.66 -1.78
N PHE A 132 13.13 -6.18 -1.62
CA PHE A 132 12.14 -6.23 -2.71
C PHE A 132 11.72 -4.85 -3.19
N PHE A 133 11.56 -3.88 -2.28
CA PHE A 133 11.31 -2.49 -2.69
C PHE A 133 12.49 -1.87 -3.43
N LEU A 134 13.73 -2.24 -3.08
CA LEU A 134 14.91 -1.81 -3.83
C LEU A 134 14.88 -2.38 -5.26
N ILE A 135 14.59 -3.67 -5.42
CA ILE A 135 14.40 -4.27 -6.75
C ILE A 135 13.29 -3.55 -7.52
N ALA A 136 12.14 -3.31 -6.90
CA ALA A 136 11.02 -2.61 -7.53
C ALA A 136 11.42 -1.19 -7.95
N THR A 137 12.20 -0.47 -7.13
CA THR A 137 12.73 0.86 -7.47
C THR A 137 13.63 0.80 -8.70
N LEU A 138 14.59 -0.13 -8.73
CA LEU A 138 15.51 -0.31 -9.86
C LEU A 138 14.78 -0.72 -11.13
N MET A 139 13.84 -1.65 -11.04
CA MET A 139 13.01 -2.06 -12.17
C MET A 139 12.16 -0.89 -12.70
N THR A 140 11.55 -0.12 -11.83
CA THR A 140 10.79 1.07 -12.21
C THR A 140 11.66 2.09 -12.91
N ALA A 141 12.85 2.35 -12.39
CA ALA A 141 13.79 3.30 -12.99
C ALA A 141 14.28 2.84 -14.38
N ALA A 142 14.61 1.55 -14.52
CA ALA A 142 15.21 0.99 -15.74
C ALA A 142 14.18 0.69 -16.84
N PHE A 143 13.05 0.09 -16.50
CA PHE A 143 12.13 -0.48 -17.50
C PHE A 143 10.90 0.36 -17.76
N ILE A 144 10.42 1.16 -16.80
CA ILE A 144 9.25 1.99 -17.03
C ILE A 144 9.68 3.24 -17.81
N ARG A 145 9.00 3.47 -18.93
CA ARG A 145 9.12 4.70 -19.72
C ARG A 145 7.79 5.44 -19.61
N GLU A 146 7.86 6.74 -19.39
CA GLU A 146 6.71 7.62 -19.32
C GLU A 146 6.85 8.70 -20.37
N ASP A 147 5.88 8.82 -21.27
CA ASP A 147 5.75 9.97 -22.16
C ASP A 147 4.96 11.04 -21.42
N PHE A 148 5.68 11.80 -20.60
CA PHE A 148 5.09 12.78 -19.71
C PHE A 148 4.85 14.10 -20.43
N ARG A 149 3.61 14.57 -20.38
CA ARG A 149 3.22 15.92 -20.78
C ARG A 149 2.77 16.68 -19.54
N PRO A 150 3.53 17.70 -19.10
CA PRO A 150 3.15 18.46 -17.92
C PRO A 150 1.83 19.19 -18.18
N ILE A 151 0.94 19.13 -17.22
CA ILE A 151 -0.28 19.93 -17.22
C ILE A 151 0.14 21.39 -17.01
N THR A 152 -0.30 22.28 -17.90
CA THR A 152 -0.05 23.72 -17.77
C THR A 152 -0.84 24.27 -16.59
N LYS A 153 -0.32 25.33 -15.93
CA LYS A 153 -0.99 25.98 -14.80
C LYS A 153 -2.42 26.46 -15.11
N GLU A 154 -2.72 26.70 -16.38
CA GLU A 154 -4.03 27.10 -16.87
C GLU A 154 -5.03 25.93 -16.92
N GLU A 155 -4.54 24.69 -16.93
CA GLU A 155 -5.33 23.44 -16.90
C GLU A 155 -5.46 22.86 -15.48
N GLU A 156 -4.79 23.45 -14.48
CA GLU A 156 -4.93 23.06 -13.07
C GLU A 156 -6.32 23.49 -12.56
N ILE A 157 -7.27 22.58 -12.58
CA ILE A 157 -8.56 22.79 -11.94
C ILE A 157 -8.38 22.70 -10.43
N GLY A 158 -8.64 23.79 -9.71
CA GLY A 158 -8.54 23.81 -8.25
C GLY A 158 -9.48 22.75 -7.61
N PHE A 159 -9.07 22.15 -6.49
CA PHE A 159 -9.85 21.12 -5.79
C PHE A 159 -11.31 21.55 -5.51
N GLY A 160 -11.54 22.82 -5.17
CA GLY A 160 -12.88 23.35 -4.96
C GLY A 160 -13.72 23.38 -6.25
N GLU A 161 -13.09 23.62 -7.38
CA GLU A 161 -13.76 23.65 -8.67
C GLU A 161 -14.04 22.24 -9.19
N LEU A 162 -13.14 21.29 -8.93
CA LEU A 162 -13.36 19.86 -9.17
C LEU A 162 -14.61 19.37 -8.44
N ILE A 163 -14.75 19.69 -7.14
CA ILE A 163 -15.94 19.31 -6.36
C ILE A 163 -17.22 19.92 -6.96
N ARG A 164 -17.13 21.18 -7.42
CA ARG A 164 -18.28 21.88 -7.99
C ARG A 164 -18.70 21.33 -9.36
N GLN A 165 -17.77 20.75 -10.11
CA GLN A 165 -18.03 20.14 -11.42
C GLN A 165 -18.56 18.70 -11.32
N ILE A 166 -18.62 18.11 -10.13
CA ILE A 166 -19.15 16.74 -9.94
C ILE A 166 -20.63 16.71 -10.33
N ARG A 167 -20.92 16.05 -11.44
CA ARG A 167 -22.28 15.94 -12.00
C ARG A 167 -23.23 15.11 -11.13
N TYR A 168 -22.69 14.13 -10.40
CA TYR A 168 -23.46 13.20 -9.57
C TYR A 168 -22.85 13.05 -8.16
N PRO A 169 -22.96 14.06 -7.28
CA PRO A 169 -22.32 14.04 -5.97
C PRO A 169 -22.85 12.90 -5.07
N ARG A 170 -24.14 12.58 -5.18
CA ARG A 170 -24.75 11.46 -4.42
C ARG A 170 -24.17 10.11 -4.83
N LEU A 171 -23.99 9.85 -6.13
CA LEU A 171 -23.38 8.62 -6.62
C LEU A 171 -21.94 8.48 -6.07
N LEU A 172 -21.17 9.56 -6.14
CA LEU A 172 -19.77 9.56 -5.67
C LEU A 172 -19.69 9.32 -4.16
N SER A 173 -20.55 9.99 -3.38
CA SER A 173 -20.59 9.79 -1.92
C SER A 173 -21.05 8.38 -1.55
N THR A 174 -22.01 7.80 -2.27
CA THR A 174 -22.45 6.43 -2.04
C THR A 174 -21.34 5.43 -2.35
N LEU A 175 -20.67 5.56 -3.50
CA LEU A 175 -19.52 4.71 -3.87
C LEU A 175 -18.38 4.84 -2.86
N PHE A 176 -18.08 6.06 -2.41
CA PHE A 176 -17.07 6.29 -1.38
C PHE A 176 -17.44 5.58 -0.06
N LEU A 177 -18.69 5.78 0.41
CA LEU A 177 -19.16 5.16 1.65
C LEU A 177 -19.16 3.63 1.55
N THR A 178 -19.63 3.08 0.44
CA THR A 178 -19.63 1.64 0.20
C THR A 178 -18.21 1.08 0.19
N SER A 179 -17.30 1.72 -0.53
CA SER A 179 -15.88 1.33 -0.56
C SER A 179 -15.23 1.44 0.82
N PHE A 180 -15.55 2.49 1.57
CA PHE A 180 -15.07 2.66 2.95
C PHE A 180 -15.53 1.52 3.85
N VAL A 181 -16.84 1.17 3.82
CA VAL A 181 -17.39 0.09 4.64
C VAL A 181 -16.75 -1.26 4.28
N ILE A 182 -16.61 -1.56 2.98
CA ILE A 182 -15.97 -2.80 2.51
C ILE A 182 -14.52 -2.87 2.98
N GLN A 183 -13.73 -1.79 2.79
CA GLN A 183 -12.33 -1.76 3.20
C GLN A 183 -12.18 -1.80 4.72
N PHE A 184 -13.05 -1.11 5.45
CA PHE A 184 -13.06 -1.17 6.92
C PHE A 184 -13.30 -2.59 7.41
N ALA A 185 -14.31 -3.29 6.88
CA ALA A 185 -14.59 -4.68 7.23
C ALA A 185 -13.41 -5.60 6.88
N ALA A 186 -12.86 -5.51 5.67
CA ALA A 186 -11.74 -6.34 5.22
C ALA A 186 -10.48 -6.13 6.06
N GLN A 187 -10.14 -4.88 6.39
CA GLN A 187 -8.92 -4.56 7.14
C GLN A 187 -9.05 -4.81 8.65
N SER A 188 -10.27 -4.89 9.18
CA SER A 188 -10.50 -5.20 10.60
C SER A 188 -10.18 -6.66 10.95
N ILE A 189 -10.22 -7.57 9.98
CA ILE A 189 -10.00 -9.00 10.21
C ILE A 189 -8.53 -9.29 10.55
N GLY A 190 -7.58 -8.69 9.84
CA GLY A 190 -6.16 -9.01 9.97
C GLY A 190 -5.58 -8.90 11.39
N PRO A 191 -5.74 -7.77 12.08
CA PRO A 191 -5.25 -7.62 13.46
C PRO A 191 -5.94 -8.54 14.47
N ILE A 192 -7.22 -8.84 14.26
CA ILE A 192 -8.03 -9.66 15.20
C ILE A 192 -7.71 -11.14 15.02
N LEU A 193 -7.40 -11.56 13.79
CA LEU A 193 -7.19 -12.97 13.47
C LEU A 193 -6.04 -13.60 14.28
N SER A 194 -4.92 -12.92 14.38
CA SER A 194 -3.76 -13.42 15.14
C SER A 194 -4.05 -13.57 16.64
N LEU A 195 -4.89 -12.68 17.18
CA LEU A 195 -5.36 -12.74 18.56
C LEU A 195 -6.29 -13.92 18.77
N TYR A 196 -7.25 -14.10 17.87
CA TYR A 196 -8.21 -15.18 17.93
C TYR A 196 -7.55 -16.57 17.82
N ILE A 197 -6.56 -16.72 16.93
CA ILE A 197 -5.78 -17.97 16.82
C ILE A 197 -5.04 -18.28 18.12
N ARG A 198 -4.51 -17.26 18.79
CA ARG A 198 -3.84 -17.40 20.09
C ARG A 198 -4.84 -17.81 21.19
N GLU A 199 -6.04 -17.26 21.20
CA GLU A 199 -7.10 -17.64 22.15
C GLU A 199 -7.56 -19.09 21.94
N LEU A 200 -7.53 -19.60 20.71
CA LEU A 200 -7.83 -21.01 20.39
C LEU A 200 -6.75 -21.99 20.87
N GLY A 201 -5.69 -21.49 21.55
CA GLY A 201 -4.63 -22.32 22.13
C GLY A 201 -3.48 -22.67 21.18
N GLN A 202 -3.48 -22.11 19.96
CA GLN A 202 -2.36 -22.27 19.03
C GLN A 202 -1.25 -21.29 19.43
N THR A 203 -0.19 -21.79 20.05
CA THR A 203 0.98 -21.00 20.46
C THR A 203 2.21 -21.27 19.60
N GLU A 204 2.27 -22.44 18.96
CA GLU A 204 3.37 -22.80 18.05
C GLU A 204 3.03 -22.38 16.62
N ASN A 205 4.02 -21.84 15.90
CA ASN A 205 3.91 -21.44 14.49
C ASN A 205 2.80 -20.40 14.20
N LEU A 206 2.51 -19.54 15.17
CA LEU A 206 1.40 -18.59 15.13
C LEU A 206 1.46 -17.68 13.90
N ILE A 207 2.66 -17.23 13.51
CA ILE A 207 2.87 -16.34 12.37
C ILE A 207 2.58 -17.08 11.06
N PHE A 208 3.03 -18.32 10.93
CA PHE A 208 2.79 -19.14 9.75
C PHE A 208 1.31 -19.50 9.60
N VAL A 209 0.65 -19.92 10.67
CA VAL A 209 -0.78 -20.26 10.68
C VAL A 209 -1.62 -19.02 10.35
N SER A 210 -1.31 -17.86 10.93
CA SER A 210 -1.97 -16.59 10.58
C SER A 210 -1.78 -16.24 9.11
N GLY A 211 -0.58 -16.45 8.57
CA GLY A 211 -0.25 -16.25 7.16
C GLY A 211 -1.07 -17.16 6.23
N LEU A 212 -1.23 -18.43 6.58
CA LEU A 212 -2.04 -19.41 5.85
C LEU A 212 -3.52 -18.96 5.78
N ILE A 213 -4.08 -18.57 6.93
CA ILE A 213 -5.49 -18.17 7.01
C ILE A 213 -5.71 -16.88 6.21
N VAL A 214 -4.86 -15.88 6.35
CA VAL A 214 -4.97 -14.62 5.58
C VAL A 214 -4.87 -14.90 4.07
N SER A 215 -3.97 -15.79 3.66
CA SER A 215 -3.82 -16.17 2.25
C SER A 215 -5.05 -16.93 1.72
N SER A 216 -5.68 -17.78 2.55
CA SER A 216 -6.90 -18.49 2.14
C SER A 216 -8.10 -17.57 1.95
N MET A 217 -8.20 -16.47 2.72
CA MET A 217 -9.23 -15.45 2.56
C MET A 217 -9.12 -14.67 1.22
N GLY A 218 -7.91 -14.56 0.67
CA GLY A 218 -7.67 -13.92 -0.61
C GLY A 218 -8.04 -14.79 -1.83
N LEU A 219 -8.41 -16.07 -1.61
CA LEU A 219 -8.83 -17.00 -2.66
C LEU A 219 -10.36 -17.06 -2.83
N SER A 220 -11.11 -16.47 -1.92
CA SER A 220 -12.58 -16.38 -1.95
C SER A 220 -13.06 -15.06 -2.52
#